data_977ff46482f207b21cb89033fa7b618e
#
_entry.id   977ff46482f207b21cb89033fa7b618e
#
_cell.length_a   1.000
_cell.length_b   1.000
_cell.length_c   1.000
_cell.angle_alpha   90.00
_cell.angle_beta   90.00
_cell.angle_gamma   90.00
#
_symmetry.space_group_name_H-M   'P 1'
#
loop_
_entity.id
_entity.type
_entity.pdbx_description
1 polymer ?
#
loop_
_entity_poly.entity_id
_entity_poly.type
_entity_poly.pdbx_seq_one_letter_code
_entity_poly.pdbx_strand_id
1 'polypeptide(L)'
;MFSNLLEPDRDMSALITRHRAPYEAKLAEKIAVSEALLYRRGNFNGTFDQVILDALMAVKDAEIAFTPGFRWGITMLSGEPITLEHVMNQTAITYPHTTVTMLTGETIKNILEDVCDNLFNPDPYYQQGGDMVRGVKSNPGIA
;
A
#
# COMPACT_ATOMS: atom_id res chain seq x y z
N MET A 1 -23.22 -14.44 -4.64
CA MET A 1 -24.28 -13.56 -4.14
C MET A 1 -23.80 -12.13 -4.35
N PHE A 2 -24.61 -11.27 -4.92
CA PHE A 2 -24.22 -9.88 -5.20
C PHE A 2 -24.74 -8.98 -4.08
N SER A 3 -23.87 -8.16 -3.49
CA SER A 3 -24.21 -7.31 -2.35
C SER A 3 -25.31 -6.27 -2.65
N ASN A 4 -25.42 -5.83 -3.90
CA ASN A 4 -26.45 -4.90 -4.33
C ASN A 4 -27.88 -5.50 -4.43
N LEU A 5 -28.01 -6.81 -4.24
CA LEU A 5 -29.28 -7.52 -4.20
C LEU A 5 -29.77 -7.83 -2.78
N LEU A 6 -29.02 -7.41 -1.77
CA LEU A 6 -29.32 -7.64 -0.36
C LEU A 6 -29.57 -6.32 0.35
N GLU A 7 -30.66 -6.27 1.10
CA GLU A 7 -30.88 -5.16 2.03
C GLU A 7 -29.84 -5.23 3.16
N PRO A 8 -29.17 -4.11 3.48
CA PRO A 8 -28.26 -4.06 4.63
C PRO A 8 -29.00 -4.36 5.94
N ASP A 9 -28.36 -5.09 6.82
CA ASP A 9 -28.87 -5.30 8.15
C ASP A 9 -28.97 -3.95 8.90
N ARG A 10 -30.15 -3.68 9.47
CA ARG A 10 -30.45 -2.38 10.10
C ARG A 10 -29.67 -2.15 11.38
N ASP A 11 -29.50 -3.18 12.20
CA ASP A 11 -28.80 -3.03 13.49
C ASP A 11 -27.29 -2.85 13.23
N MET A 12 -26.73 -3.58 12.29
CA MET A 12 -25.36 -3.42 11.88
C MET A 12 -25.11 -2.04 11.27
N SER A 13 -26.00 -1.57 10.41
CA SER A 13 -25.91 -0.23 9.80
C SER A 13 -25.97 0.88 10.88
N ALA A 14 -26.86 0.74 11.86
CA ALA A 14 -26.94 1.67 12.98
C ALA A 14 -25.68 1.63 13.87
N LEU A 15 -25.13 0.45 14.10
CA LEU A 15 -23.89 0.27 14.85
C LEU A 15 -22.72 0.97 14.14
N ILE A 16 -22.54 0.71 12.84
CA ILE A 16 -21.49 1.34 12.03
C ILE A 16 -21.64 2.87 12.05
N THR A 17 -22.83 3.39 11.80
CA THR A 17 -23.09 4.82 11.80
C THR A 17 -22.73 5.46 13.14
N ARG A 18 -23.15 4.86 14.24
CA ARG A 18 -22.85 5.34 15.59
C ARG A 18 -21.34 5.39 15.88
N HIS A 19 -20.60 4.35 15.47
CA HIS A 19 -19.15 4.29 15.70
C HIS A 19 -18.37 5.21 14.78
N ARG A 20 -18.84 5.44 13.55
CA ARG A 20 -18.20 6.33 12.59
C ARG A 20 -18.47 7.81 12.84
N ALA A 21 -19.64 8.15 13.40
CA ALA A 21 -20.09 9.54 13.54
C ALA A 21 -19.05 10.50 14.14
N PRO A 22 -18.27 10.17 15.18
CA PRO A 22 -17.27 11.07 15.72
C PRO A 22 -16.07 11.37 14.78
N TYR A 23 -15.86 10.54 13.79
CA TYR A 23 -14.69 10.58 12.90
C TYR A 23 -15.06 10.96 11.46
N GLU A 24 -16.34 10.93 11.10
CA GLU A 24 -16.82 11.04 9.72
C GLU A 24 -16.30 12.30 9.03
N ALA A 25 -16.39 13.46 9.69
CA ALA A 25 -15.91 14.73 9.11
C ALA A 25 -14.41 14.70 8.80
N LYS A 26 -13.61 14.09 9.69
CA LYS A 26 -12.17 13.96 9.49
C LYS A 26 -11.82 12.92 8.41
N LEU A 27 -12.53 11.82 8.39
CA LEU A 27 -12.30 10.76 7.40
C LEU A 27 -12.67 11.21 5.99
N ALA A 28 -13.69 12.04 5.86
CA ALA A 28 -14.15 12.61 4.59
C ALA A 28 -13.29 13.79 4.08
N GLU A 29 -12.27 14.23 4.85
CA GLU A 29 -11.38 15.31 4.43
C GLU A 29 -10.69 14.96 3.13
N LYS A 30 -10.87 15.79 2.11
CA LYS A 30 -10.25 15.62 0.80
C LYS A 30 -8.82 16.16 0.83
N ILE A 31 -7.87 15.30 0.54
CA ILE A 31 -6.43 15.61 0.57
C ILE A 31 -5.92 15.95 -0.82
N ALA A 32 -6.37 15.20 -1.83
CA ALA A 32 -5.91 15.32 -3.22
C ALA A 32 -6.97 14.79 -4.18
N VAL A 33 -6.65 14.83 -5.46
CA VAL A 33 -7.42 14.17 -6.54
C VAL A 33 -6.46 13.23 -7.26
N SER A 34 -6.93 12.03 -7.57
CA SER A 34 -6.13 11.06 -8.32
C SER A 34 -6.07 11.45 -9.80
N GLU A 35 -4.86 11.55 -10.35
CA GLU A 35 -4.67 11.79 -11.79
C GLU A 35 -4.71 10.49 -12.61
N ALA A 36 -4.45 9.35 -11.95
CA ALA A 36 -4.39 8.04 -12.58
C ALA A 36 -5.03 6.98 -11.69
N LEU A 37 -5.17 5.76 -12.22
CA LEU A 37 -5.61 4.61 -11.45
C LEU A 37 -4.62 4.31 -10.31
N LEU A 38 -5.11 4.34 -9.06
CA LEU A 38 -4.32 4.01 -7.88
C LEU A 38 -4.82 2.71 -7.24
N TYR A 39 -3.91 1.79 -7.00
CA TYR A 39 -4.18 0.51 -6.34
C TYR A 39 -2.94 -0.04 -5.65
N ARG A 40 -3.13 -0.85 -4.61
CA ARG A 40 -2.04 -1.52 -3.88
C ARG A 40 -1.86 -2.98 -4.26
N ARG A 41 -2.77 -3.54 -4.99
CA ARG A 41 -2.74 -4.96 -5.32
C ARG A 41 -2.00 -5.21 -6.63
N GLY A 42 -0.71 -5.43 -6.55
CA GLY A 42 0.07 -5.90 -7.69
C GLY A 42 1.19 -6.81 -7.21
N ASN A 43 1.49 -7.88 -7.97
CA ASN A 43 2.64 -8.72 -7.63
C ASN A 43 3.96 -7.97 -7.83
N PHE A 44 3.92 -6.84 -8.52
CA PHE A 44 5.12 -6.15 -8.94
C PHE A 44 5.16 -4.65 -8.68
N ASN A 45 4.28 -4.07 -8.01
CA ASN A 45 4.17 -2.65 -7.69
C ASN A 45 2.81 -2.10 -8.09
N GLY A 46 1.95 -1.94 -7.11
CA GLY A 46 0.74 -1.14 -7.28
C GLY A 46 1.10 0.34 -7.40
N THR A 47 0.30 1.09 -8.14
CA THR A 47 0.56 2.52 -8.31
C THR A 47 0.47 3.30 -7.00
N PHE A 48 -0.35 2.85 -6.03
CA PHE A 48 -0.37 3.45 -4.70
C PHE A 48 0.84 3.03 -3.85
N ASP A 49 1.41 1.85 -4.07
CA ASP A 49 2.66 1.45 -3.44
C ASP A 49 3.78 2.41 -3.84
N GLN A 50 3.82 2.82 -5.11
CA GLN A 50 4.80 3.83 -5.56
C GLN A 50 4.62 5.17 -4.86
N VAL A 51 3.39 5.64 -4.66
CA VAL A 51 3.11 6.87 -3.90
C VAL A 51 3.64 6.78 -2.47
N ILE A 52 3.44 5.62 -1.81
CA ILE A 52 3.96 5.38 -0.45
C ILE A 52 5.50 5.41 -0.45
N LEU A 53 6.13 4.76 -1.41
CA LEU A 53 7.60 4.69 -1.52
C LEU A 53 8.20 6.06 -1.78
N ASP A 54 7.62 6.83 -2.69
CA ASP A 54 8.06 8.20 -3.00
C ASP A 54 7.91 9.11 -1.76
N ALA A 55 6.81 8.96 -1.02
CA ALA A 55 6.59 9.69 0.22
C ALA A 55 7.61 9.32 1.31
N LEU A 56 7.93 8.03 1.47
CA LEU A 56 8.94 7.56 2.42
C LEU A 56 10.32 8.12 2.09
N MET A 57 10.72 8.06 0.82
CA MET A 57 12.00 8.61 0.38
C MET A 57 12.08 10.12 0.61
N ALA A 58 11.03 10.86 0.27
CA ALA A 58 10.99 12.31 0.43
C ALA A 58 11.02 12.75 1.91
N VAL A 59 10.23 12.06 2.78
CA VAL A 59 10.10 12.45 4.20
C VAL A 59 11.29 12.00 5.04
N LYS A 60 11.91 10.87 4.66
CA LYS A 60 13.03 10.27 5.41
C LYS A 60 14.39 10.56 4.82
N ASP A 61 14.45 11.27 3.71
CA ASP A 61 15.69 11.53 2.98
C ASP A 61 16.50 10.25 2.71
N ALA A 62 15.77 9.21 2.25
CA ALA A 62 16.34 7.90 1.99
C ALA A 62 16.56 7.69 0.48
N GLU A 63 17.65 7.00 0.13
CA GLU A 63 17.97 6.68 -1.27
C GLU A 63 17.10 5.53 -1.81
N ILE A 64 16.68 4.64 -0.92
CA ILE A 64 15.89 3.45 -1.23
C ILE A 64 14.78 3.34 -0.20
N ALA A 65 13.58 3.00 -0.63
CA ALA A 65 12.46 2.71 0.26
C ALA A 65 11.89 1.32 -0.03
N PHE A 66 11.50 0.65 1.04
CA PHE A 66 10.80 -0.62 0.98
C PHE A 66 9.45 -0.48 1.68
N THR A 67 8.42 -1.07 1.13
CA THR A 67 7.10 -1.19 1.77
C THR A 67 6.56 -2.61 1.55
N PRO A 68 5.90 -3.21 2.55
CA PRO A 68 5.24 -4.49 2.34
C PRO A 68 4.18 -4.40 1.25
N GLY A 69 4.16 -5.38 0.35
CA GLY A 69 3.17 -5.49 -0.72
C GLY A 69 1.87 -6.08 -0.19
N PHE A 70 0.99 -5.28 0.39
CA PHE A 70 -0.31 -5.76 0.84
C PHE A 70 -1.28 -5.97 -0.31
N ARG A 71 -2.15 -6.96 -0.14
CA ARG A 71 -3.15 -7.35 -1.14
C ARG A 71 -4.53 -6.74 -0.89
N TRP A 72 -4.69 -5.99 0.16
CA TRP A 72 -5.92 -5.27 0.48
C TRP A 72 -5.75 -3.78 0.23
N GLY A 73 -6.81 -3.09 0.27
CA GLY A 73 -6.92 -1.68 -0.04
C GLY A 73 -8.02 -1.48 -1.08
N ILE A 74 -8.32 -0.25 -1.34
CA ILE A 74 -9.30 0.14 -2.34
C ILE A 74 -8.59 0.57 -3.61
N THR A 75 -9.30 0.49 -4.71
CA THR A 75 -8.88 1.05 -5.99
C THR A 75 -9.52 2.41 -6.14
N MET A 76 -8.75 3.42 -6.55
CA MET A 76 -9.23 4.77 -6.85
C MET A 76 -9.04 5.05 -8.32
N LEU A 77 -10.10 5.51 -8.97
CA LEU A 77 -10.08 5.84 -10.39
C LEU A 77 -9.51 7.25 -10.62
N SER A 78 -9.06 7.50 -11.83
CA SER A 78 -8.65 8.85 -12.25
C SER A 78 -9.80 9.85 -12.07
N GLY A 79 -9.51 11.01 -11.50
CA GLY A 79 -10.48 12.06 -11.17
C GLY A 79 -11.19 11.89 -9.83
N GLU A 80 -11.01 10.76 -9.13
CA GLU A 80 -11.62 10.57 -7.82
C GLU A 80 -10.89 11.33 -6.71
N PRO A 81 -11.60 11.88 -5.72
CA PRO A 81 -10.99 12.54 -4.58
C PRO A 81 -10.34 11.51 -3.65
N ILE A 82 -9.12 11.79 -3.27
CA ILE A 82 -8.41 11.03 -2.23
C ILE A 82 -8.74 11.65 -0.89
N THR A 83 -9.39 10.88 -0.02
CA THR A 83 -9.74 11.31 1.34
C THR A 83 -8.77 10.76 2.36
N LEU A 84 -8.82 11.29 3.59
CA LEU A 84 -8.03 10.75 4.70
C LEU A 84 -8.38 9.27 4.97
N GLU A 85 -9.65 8.88 4.83
CA GLU A 85 -10.06 7.48 4.94
C GLU A 85 -9.36 6.59 3.90
N HIS A 86 -9.26 7.06 2.66
CA HIS A 86 -8.54 6.35 1.61
C HIS A 86 -7.07 6.13 1.98
N VAL A 87 -6.40 7.16 2.49
CA VAL A 87 -5.00 7.04 2.92
C VAL A 87 -4.87 6.07 4.08
N MET A 88 -5.73 6.16 5.10
CA MET A 88 -5.71 5.24 6.23
C MET A 88 -5.96 3.79 5.81
N ASN A 89 -6.90 3.56 4.89
CA ASN A 89 -7.18 2.23 4.35
C ASN A 89 -5.98 1.66 3.58
N GLN A 90 -5.34 2.49 2.75
CA GLN A 90 -4.18 2.07 1.96
C GLN A 90 -2.92 1.86 2.80
N THR A 91 -2.80 2.56 3.92
CA THR A 91 -1.64 2.47 4.82
C THR A 91 -1.93 1.65 6.09
N ALA A 92 -3.07 0.98 6.17
CA ALA A 92 -3.40 0.09 7.27
C ALA A 92 -2.46 -1.12 7.28
N ILE A 93 -1.46 -1.08 8.14
CA ILE A 93 -0.43 -2.09 8.30
C ILE A 93 -0.28 -2.47 9.76
N THR A 94 0.22 -3.67 10.01
CA THR A 94 0.40 -4.19 11.37
C THR A 94 1.49 -3.41 12.14
N TYR A 95 2.49 -2.91 11.43
CA TYR A 95 3.61 -2.16 12.00
C TYR A 95 3.64 -0.74 11.41
N PRO A 96 3.10 0.26 12.12
CA PRO A 96 3.01 1.62 11.60
C PRO A 96 4.35 2.39 11.65
N HIS A 97 5.39 1.80 12.23
CA HIS A 97 6.70 2.45 12.36
C HIS A 97 7.48 2.39 11.05
N THR A 98 8.05 3.53 10.69
CA THR A 98 9.03 3.61 9.60
C THR A 98 10.44 3.73 10.20
N THR A 99 11.38 2.94 9.70
CA THR A 99 12.77 2.97 10.12
C THR A 99 13.66 3.44 8.98
N VAL A 100 14.78 4.09 9.33
CA VAL A 100 15.87 4.38 8.40
C VAL A 100 17.10 3.65 8.91
N THR A 101 17.73 2.87 8.05
CA THR A 101 18.86 2.03 8.39
C THR A 101 19.89 2.07 7.26
N MET A 102 21.15 2.18 7.61
CA MET A 102 22.25 2.03 6.65
C MET A 102 22.45 0.54 6.35
N LEU A 103 22.31 0.18 5.09
CA LEU A 103 22.53 -1.20 4.63
C LEU A 103 23.63 -1.24 3.58
N THR A 104 24.36 -2.35 3.53
CA THR A 104 25.29 -2.61 2.44
C THR A 104 24.55 -3.07 1.19
N GLY A 105 25.14 -2.84 0.01
CA GLY A 105 24.56 -3.35 -1.23
C GLY A 105 24.39 -4.88 -1.25
N GLU A 106 25.29 -5.59 -0.59
CA GLU A 106 25.18 -7.05 -0.41
C GLU A 106 23.94 -7.45 0.41
N THR A 107 23.68 -6.74 1.51
CA THR A 107 22.47 -6.97 2.33
C THR A 107 21.21 -6.69 1.51
N ILE A 108 21.18 -5.60 0.76
CA ILE A 108 20.05 -5.24 -0.10
C ILE A 108 19.83 -6.32 -1.16
N LYS A 109 20.90 -6.77 -1.80
CA LYS A 109 20.84 -7.86 -2.78
C LYS A 109 20.24 -9.13 -2.17
N ASN A 110 20.73 -9.54 -1.01
CA ASN A 110 20.24 -10.75 -0.34
C ASN A 110 18.76 -10.66 0.02
N ILE A 111 18.29 -9.49 0.50
CA ILE A 111 16.86 -9.24 0.76
C ILE A 111 16.03 -9.39 -0.52
N LEU A 112 16.50 -8.81 -1.63
CA LEU A 112 15.77 -8.88 -2.89
C LEU A 112 15.78 -10.28 -3.48
N GLU A 113 16.88 -11.02 -3.37
CA GLU A 113 16.96 -12.39 -3.85
C GLU A 113 16.05 -13.33 -3.04
N ASP A 114 16.02 -13.20 -1.71
CA ASP A 114 15.13 -13.96 -0.84
C ASP A 114 13.64 -13.73 -1.18
N VAL A 115 13.27 -12.47 -1.37
CA VAL A 115 11.90 -12.13 -1.80
C VAL A 115 11.59 -12.66 -3.20
N CYS A 116 12.55 -12.57 -4.12
CA CYS A 116 12.39 -13.09 -5.47
C CYS A 116 12.27 -14.62 -5.49
N ASP A 117 13.02 -15.31 -4.65
CA ASP A 117 12.95 -16.76 -4.53
C ASP A 117 11.55 -17.22 -4.06
N ASN A 118 10.96 -16.52 -3.11
CA ASN A 118 9.58 -16.76 -2.66
C ASN A 118 8.54 -16.64 -3.79
N LEU A 119 8.81 -15.86 -4.83
CA LEU A 119 7.86 -15.59 -5.91
C LEU A 119 8.14 -16.41 -7.18
N PHE A 120 9.40 -16.63 -7.49
CA PHE A 120 9.85 -17.14 -8.77
C PHE A 120 10.60 -18.46 -8.67
N ASN A 121 10.65 -19.08 -7.49
CA ASN A 121 11.28 -20.38 -7.35
C ASN A 121 10.70 -21.36 -8.37
N PRO A 122 11.52 -22.08 -9.14
CA PRO A 122 11.03 -23.06 -10.11
C PRO A 122 10.24 -24.21 -9.47
N ASP A 123 10.49 -24.51 -8.21
CA ASP A 123 9.68 -25.45 -7.43
C ASP A 123 8.53 -24.68 -6.75
N PRO A 124 7.27 -24.93 -7.14
CA PRO A 124 6.12 -24.25 -6.57
C PRO A 124 5.93 -24.48 -5.06
N TYR A 125 6.54 -25.52 -4.51
CA TYR A 125 6.50 -25.81 -3.07
C TYR A 125 7.20 -24.73 -2.23
N TYR A 126 8.19 -24.04 -2.83
CA TYR A 126 8.92 -22.94 -2.20
C TYR A 126 8.36 -21.57 -2.51
N GLN A 127 7.35 -21.49 -3.37
CA GLN A 127 6.65 -20.24 -3.66
C GLN A 127 5.66 -19.91 -2.54
N GLN A 128 6.04 -19.08 -1.62
CA GLN A 128 5.13 -18.66 -0.54
C GLN A 128 4.23 -17.48 -0.93
N GLY A 129 4.42 -16.91 -2.06
CA GLY A 129 3.63 -15.88 -2.70
C GLY A 129 3.09 -14.81 -1.78
N GLY A 130 3.39 -13.57 -1.96
CA GLY A 130 2.61 -12.63 -1.30
C GLY A 130 3.18 -11.30 -0.99
N ASP A 131 4.18 -11.18 -0.23
CA ASP A 131 4.61 -9.88 0.26
C ASP A 131 5.86 -9.43 -0.46
N MET A 132 5.65 -8.79 -1.63
CA MET A 132 6.76 -8.16 -2.32
C MET A 132 7.11 -6.81 -1.71
N VAL A 133 8.36 -6.69 -1.37
CA VAL A 133 8.99 -5.43 -1.05
C VAL A 133 9.47 -4.80 -2.35
N ARG A 134 9.01 -3.61 -2.69
CA ARG A 134 9.50 -2.88 -3.87
C ARG A 134 9.56 -1.39 -3.67
N GLY A 135 10.59 -0.84 -4.21
CA GLY A 135 10.78 0.54 -4.49
C GLY A 135 12.25 0.91 -4.53
N VAL A 136 12.85 0.76 -5.68
CA VAL A 136 14.11 1.42 -5.99
C VAL A 136 13.80 2.50 -7.01
N LYS A 137 13.93 3.75 -6.62
CA LYS A 137 13.96 4.85 -7.58
C LYS A 137 15.40 4.94 -8.06
N SER A 138 15.66 4.53 -9.29
CA SER A 138 16.93 4.90 -9.92
C SER A 138 16.97 6.41 -10.03
N ASN A 139 17.88 7.01 -9.30
CA ASN A 139 18.17 8.43 -9.49
C ASN A 139 18.83 8.59 -10.88
N PRO A 140 18.22 9.28 -11.85
CA PRO A 140 18.79 9.41 -13.21
C PRO A 140 20.05 10.27 -13.26
N GLY A 141 20.63 10.64 -12.13
CA GLY A 141 21.78 11.51 -12.01
C GLY A 141 23.09 10.85 -11.56
N ILE A 142 23.13 9.51 -11.42
CA ILE A 142 24.38 8.77 -11.14
C ILE A 142 24.62 7.83 -12.33
N ALA A 143 25.33 8.35 -13.32
CA ALA A 143 26.00 7.60 -14.38
C ALA A 143 27.50 7.64 -14.12
#